data_fde453ffeb46760ea41de389fa70ec7d
#
_entry.id   fde453ffeb46760ea41de389fa70ec7d
#
_cell.length_a   1.000
_cell.length_b   1.000
_cell.length_c   1.000
_cell.angle_alpha   90.00
_cell.angle_beta   90.00
_cell.angle_gamma   90.00
#
_symmetry.space_group_name_H-M   'P 1'
#
loop_
_entity.id
_entity.type
_entity.pdbx_description
1 polymer ?
#
loop_
_entity_poly.entity_id
_entity_poly.type
_entity_poly.pdbx_seq_one_letter_code
_entity_poly.pdbx_strand_id
1 'polypeptide(L)' 'MARNILVVEDDHNISDLIRMYLEKEGFEVRIAYDGGKAVEEYDKQ' A
#
# COMPACT_ATOMS: atom_id res chain seq x y z
N MET A 1 1.25 7.48 -16.37
CA MET A 1 0.69 6.26 -15.81
C MET A 1 1.04 6.13 -14.34
N ALA A 2 0.06 5.82 -13.52
CA ALA A 2 0.32 5.62 -12.10
C ALA A 2 1.04 4.28 -11.87
N ARG A 3 1.94 4.26 -10.92
CA ARG A 3 2.59 3.02 -10.51
C ARG A 3 1.83 2.43 -9.34
N ASN A 4 1.77 1.12 -9.29
CA ASN A 4 1.14 0.42 -8.19
C ASN A 4 2.17 0.12 -7.12
N ILE A 5 1.88 0.51 -5.89
CA ILE A 5 2.77 0.28 -4.76
C ILE A 5 2.01 -0.50 -3.70
N LEU A 6 2.61 -1.55 -3.21
CA LEU A 6 2.06 -2.30 -2.08
C LEU A 6 2.85 -1.95 -0.82
N VAL A 7 2.15 -1.42 0.16
CA VAL A 7 2.74 -1.07 1.44
C VAL A 7 2.34 -2.11 2.46
N VAL A 8 3.30 -2.71 3.12
CA VAL A 8 3.06 -3.69 4.18
C VAL A 8 3.37 -3.03 5.51
N GLU A 9 2.33 -2.73 6.29
CA GLU A 9 2.48 -2.02 7.55
C GLU A 9 1.31 -2.36 8.47
N ASP A 10 1.57 -2.80 9.68
CA ASP A 10 0.52 -3.16 10.61
C ASP A 10 0.00 -1.97 11.43
N ASP A 11 0.66 -0.83 11.37
CA ASP A 11 0.18 0.38 12.03
C ASP A 11 -0.64 1.22 11.05
N HIS A 12 -1.94 1.35 11.33
CA HIS A 12 -2.85 2.06 10.43
C HIS A 12 -2.50 3.54 10.30
N ASN A 13 -2.02 4.15 11.37
CA ASN A 13 -1.65 5.57 11.31
C ASN A 13 -0.48 5.78 10.38
N ILE A 14 0.51 4.91 10.46
CA ILE A 14 1.70 4.99 9.61
C ILE A 14 1.33 4.70 8.17
N SER A 15 0.54 3.65 7.93
CA SER A 15 0.16 3.30 6.57
C SER A 15 -0.67 4.39 5.90
N ASP A 16 -1.54 5.05 6.66
CA ASP A 16 -2.33 6.15 6.11
C ASP A 16 -1.46 7.32 5.69
N LEU A 17 -0.45 7.64 6.49
CA LEU A 17 0.48 8.71 6.13
C LEU A 17 1.26 8.37 4.87
N ILE A 18 1.75 7.14 4.79
CA ILE A 18 2.49 6.69 3.61
C ILE A 18 1.60 6.74 2.38
N ARG A 19 0.36 6.26 2.49
CA ARG A 19 -0.57 6.27 1.38
C ARG A 19 -0.83 7.69 0.89
N MET A 20 -1.11 8.60 1.81
CA MET A 20 -1.38 9.98 1.44
C MET A 20 -0.22 10.60 0.69
N TYR A 21 0.99 10.36 1.19
CA TYR A 21 2.17 10.91 0.56
C TYR A 21 2.36 10.36 -0.85
N LEU A 22 2.25 9.04 -0.99
CA LEU A 22 2.46 8.40 -2.29
C LEU A 22 1.37 8.75 -3.29
N GLU A 23 0.13 8.83 -2.83
CA GLU A 23 -0.97 9.23 -3.73
C GLU A 23 -0.80 10.65 -4.22
N LYS A 24 -0.28 11.52 -3.36
CA LYS A 24 0.03 12.89 -3.75
C LYS A 24 1.07 12.92 -4.86
N GLU A 25 2.00 11.97 -4.86
CA GLU A 25 3.05 11.87 -5.88
C GLU A 25 2.57 11.15 -7.15
N GLY A 26 1.33 10.72 -7.19
CA GLY A 26 0.76 10.10 -8.38
C GLY A 26 0.81 8.59 -8.42
N PHE A 27 1.06 7.94 -7.27
CA PHE A 27 1.08 6.49 -7.20
C PHE A 27 -0.28 5.94 -6.79
N GLU A 28 -0.60 4.74 -7.26
CA GLU A 28 -1.70 3.97 -6.72
C GLU A 28 -1.16 3.11 -5.59
N VAL A 29 -1.80 3.19 -4.43
CA VAL A 29 -1.27 2.56 -3.23
C VAL A 29 -2.27 1.53 -2.70
N ARG A 30 -1.77 0.34 -2.41
CA ARG A 30 -2.52 -0.69 -1.71
C ARG A 30 -1.82 -0.97 -0.40
N ILE A 31 -2.60 -1.23 0.64
CA ILE A 31 -2.03 -1.46 1.96
C ILE A 31 -2.43 -2.83 2.45
N ALA A 32 -1.44 -3.60 2.87
CA ALA A 32 -1.64 -4.85 3.56
C ALA A 32 -1.15 -4.69 4.98
N TYR A 33 -1.94 -5.15 5.94
CA TYR A 33 -1.63 -4.94 7.34
C TYR A 33 -0.82 -6.06 7.97
N ASP A 34 -0.59 -7.14 7.23
CA ASP A 34 0.32 -8.20 7.64
C ASP A 34 0.88 -8.91 6.42
N GLY A 35 1.91 -9.74 6.62
CA GLY A 35 2.60 -10.40 5.52
C GLY A 35 1.72 -11.32 4.69
N GLY A 36 0.78 -12.02 5.33
CA GLY A 36 -0.15 -12.88 4.60
C GLY A 36 -1.05 -12.07 3.69
N LYS A 37 -1.55 -10.97 4.18
CA LYS A 37 -2.37 -10.07 3.36
C LYS A 37 -1.57 -9.49 2.21
N ALA A 38 -0.31 -9.21 2.42
CA ALA A 38 0.54 -8.68 1.37
C ALA A 38 0.65 -9.64 0.20
N VAL A 39 0.81 -10.92 0.49
CA VAL A 39 0.90 -11.94 -0.56
C VAL A 39 -0.41 -12.03 -1.34
N GLU A 40 -1.55 -12.03 -0.63
CA GLU A 40 -2.85 -12.06 -1.28
C GLU A 40 -3.07 -10.88 -2.19
N GLU A 41 -2.75 -9.70 -1.72
CA GLU A 41 -2.93 -8.47 -2.51
C GLU A 41 -2.03 -8.48 -3.74
N TYR A 42 -0.82 -8.97 -3.59
CA TYR A 42 0.10 -9.05 -4.71
C TYR A 42 -0.42 -10.01 -5.79
N ASP A 43 -0.94 -11.16 -5.37
CA ASP A 43 -1.45 -12.15 -6.30
C ASP A 43 -2.65 -11.65 -7.09
N LYS A 44 -3.42 -10.73 -6.54
CA LYS A 44 -4.58 -10.16 -7.22
C LYS A 44 -4.21 -9.18 -8.33
N GLN A 45 -2.97 -8.77 -8.36
CA GLN A 45 -2.51 -7.88 -9.41
C GLN A 45 -2.32 -8.65 -10.70
#